data_f3f5eca3c20386fafdb70632c3a366fb
#
_entry.id   f3f5eca3c20386fafdb70632c3a366fb
#
_cell.length_a   1.000
_cell.length_b   1.000
_cell.length_c   1.000
_cell.angle_alpha   90.00
_cell.angle_beta   90.00
_cell.angle_gamma   90.00
#
_symmetry.space_group_name_H-M   'P 1'
#
loop_
_entity.id
_entity.type
_entity.pdbx_description
1 polymer ?
#
loop_
_entity_poly.entity_id
_entity_poly.type
_entity_poly.pdbx_seq_one_letter_code
_entity_poly.pdbx_strand_id
1 'polypeptide(L)'
;GTSNPEGEPAPAGHPAQDLPALRGRGRLPLLADLPEILRSAWRVMRLNRLRTGLTLLGIIIGVASVIVMLAVGQGSQEKVLAEMQTFGLRTIYIFREWLSDTQQARALSMADVAAVQQVPNVEQASPVIDQNGIIVRHGNRTLRTNLSATTRHFAQALNWPVSQGTLLDTEDEHDLRKVALLGERVRKALFGAHGQVVGQEILVGNVPFRVIGVMAPKPAPFPEDDVNNQVIVPVGAAAVRLVGSMELSRINVVIRDMRHAAETEAAIVKTLTARHGRKDFSILNQAQAVQQLAQANRTLTLMLGLIAAISLLVGGIGVMNVMLMTVRERTREIGIRMATGARQADILRQFLVEAMLLTGLGGTVGVSGGLLIGLGLKALGIPMAFSPLAAAMAFGCAVATGMIFGFMPARQAARLDPVRALAGE
;
A
#
# COMPACT_ATOMS: atom_id res chain seq x y z
N GLY A 1 -9.87 97.14 -63.48
CA GLY A 1 -11.17 96.56 -63.59
C GLY A 1 -11.21 95.17 -63.06
N THR A 2 -11.82 95.00 -62.01
CA THR A 2 -13.05 94.24 -61.75
C THR A 2 -12.87 92.78 -61.73
N SER A 3 -13.12 92.17 -60.77
CA SER A 3 -14.15 91.73 -59.87
C SER A 3 -13.92 90.28 -59.47
N ASN A 4 -13.96 90.09 -58.17
CA ASN A 4 -14.18 88.81 -57.50
C ASN A 4 -15.52 88.17 -57.93
N PRO A 5 -15.73 86.88 -57.90
CA PRO A 5 -16.62 86.36 -56.87
C PRO A 5 -16.26 85.03 -56.27
N GLU A 6 -16.50 85.04 -55.06
CA GLU A 6 -17.33 84.14 -54.27
C GLU A 6 -16.93 82.66 -54.20
N GLY A 7 -16.55 82.27 -53.06
CA GLY A 7 -16.59 81.28 -52.13
C GLY A 7 -17.52 80.05 -52.34
N GLU A 8 -16.97 78.87 -52.40
CA GLU A 8 -17.70 77.65 -52.14
C GLU A 8 -17.26 77.07 -50.77
N PRO A 9 -18.19 76.61 -49.93
CA PRO A 9 -17.86 76.12 -48.58
C PRO A 9 -17.28 74.73 -48.62
N ALA A 10 -16.25 74.57 -47.85
CA ALA A 10 -15.63 73.24 -47.60
C ALA A 10 -16.65 72.27 -46.99
N PRO A 11 -16.61 70.99 -47.39
CA PRO A 11 -17.47 69.96 -46.77
C PRO A 11 -17.04 69.64 -45.32
N ALA A 12 -18.08 69.55 -44.49
CA ALA A 12 -18.02 69.27 -43.06
C ALA A 12 -17.14 68.01 -42.75
N GLY A 13 -16.30 68.22 -41.77
CA GLY A 13 -15.46 67.13 -41.21
C GLY A 13 -16.32 66.03 -40.64
N HIS A 14 -15.99 64.79 -41.04
CA HIS A 14 -16.44 63.60 -40.35
C HIS A 14 -15.83 63.56 -38.93
N PRO A 15 -16.59 63.24 -37.90
CA PRO A 15 -16.04 63.07 -36.56
C PRO A 15 -15.08 61.91 -36.58
N ALA A 16 -13.86 62.17 -36.13
CA ALA A 16 -12.90 61.12 -35.82
C ALA A 16 -13.54 60.11 -34.86
N GLN A 17 -13.79 58.90 -35.36
CA GLN A 17 -14.15 57.79 -34.50
C GLN A 17 -12.97 57.53 -33.54
N ASP A 18 -13.16 57.79 -32.27
CA ASP A 18 -12.29 57.42 -31.20
C ASP A 18 -12.03 55.91 -31.24
N LEU A 19 -10.89 55.53 -31.77
CA LEU A 19 -10.33 54.20 -31.59
C LEU A 19 -10.01 54.07 -30.09
N PRO A 20 -10.57 53.11 -29.38
CA PRO A 20 -10.21 52.91 -27.98
C PRO A 20 -8.74 52.52 -27.92
N ALA A 21 -7.97 53.42 -27.26
CA ALA A 21 -6.57 53.18 -26.96
C ALA A 21 -6.41 51.85 -26.24
N LEU A 22 -5.78 50.87 -26.91
CA LEU A 22 -5.33 49.62 -26.31
C LEU A 22 -4.25 49.94 -25.27
N ARG A 23 -4.69 50.34 -24.05
CA ARG A 23 -3.84 50.40 -22.87
C ARG A 23 -3.41 48.97 -22.50
N GLY A 24 -2.27 48.59 -22.99
CA GLY A 24 -1.50 47.44 -22.47
C GLY A 24 -1.23 47.61 -20.98
N ARG A 25 -1.98 46.93 -20.14
CA ARG A 25 -1.58 46.64 -18.77
C ARG A 25 -1.43 45.13 -18.65
N GLY A 26 -0.19 44.72 -18.42
CA GLY A 26 0.17 43.37 -18.05
C GLY A 26 -0.57 42.91 -16.78
N ARG A 27 -1.69 42.26 -16.99
CA ARG A 27 -2.31 41.35 -16.02
C ARG A 27 -2.33 40.00 -16.68
N LEU A 28 -1.84 38.99 -15.94
CA LEU A 28 -1.86 37.61 -16.32
C LEU A 28 -3.21 37.23 -16.96
N PRO A 29 -3.30 37.00 -18.28
CA PRO A 29 -4.57 36.73 -18.94
C PRO A 29 -5.02 35.27 -18.80
N LEU A 30 -4.33 34.47 -17.99
CA LEU A 30 -4.54 33.03 -17.85
C LEU A 30 -5.92 32.63 -17.31
N LEU A 31 -6.64 33.50 -16.60
CA LEU A 31 -7.95 33.18 -16.03
C LEU A 31 -9.14 33.74 -16.86
N ALA A 32 -8.92 34.75 -17.69
CA ALA A 32 -9.99 35.36 -18.51
C ALA A 32 -10.29 34.53 -19.79
N ASP A 33 -9.29 33.85 -20.34
CA ASP A 33 -9.42 33.10 -21.58
C ASP A 33 -9.73 31.60 -21.36
N LEU A 34 -9.77 31.14 -20.13
CA LEU A 34 -10.10 29.74 -19.76
C LEU A 34 -11.39 29.22 -20.42
N PRO A 35 -12.53 29.95 -20.47
CA PRO A 35 -13.72 29.43 -21.12
C PRO A 35 -13.60 29.31 -22.64
N GLU A 36 -12.80 30.17 -23.29
CA GLU A 36 -12.54 30.06 -24.73
C GLU A 36 -11.60 28.90 -25.06
N ILE A 37 -10.56 28.71 -24.24
CA ILE A 37 -9.62 27.59 -24.37
C ILE A 37 -10.35 26.25 -24.11
N LEU A 38 -11.23 26.18 -23.12
CA LEU A 38 -12.08 25.01 -22.87
C LEU A 38 -13.04 24.72 -24.03
N ARG A 39 -13.65 25.76 -24.64
CA ARG A 39 -14.50 25.58 -25.81
C ARG A 39 -13.73 25.12 -27.04
N SER A 40 -12.52 25.63 -27.25
CA SER A 40 -11.66 25.21 -28.36
C SER A 40 -11.17 23.78 -28.16
N ALA A 41 -10.73 23.40 -26.97
CA ALA A 41 -10.37 22.03 -26.64
C ALA A 41 -11.55 21.05 -26.85
N TRP A 42 -12.75 21.43 -26.41
CA TRP A 42 -13.96 20.63 -26.61
C TRP A 42 -14.33 20.48 -28.11
N ARG A 43 -14.12 21.52 -28.91
CA ARG A 43 -14.38 21.49 -30.36
C ARG A 43 -13.42 20.56 -31.07
N VAL A 44 -12.13 20.61 -30.76
CA VAL A 44 -11.09 19.71 -31.27
C VAL A 44 -11.40 18.23 -30.93
N MET A 45 -11.86 17.97 -29.70
CA MET A 45 -12.27 16.62 -29.29
C MET A 45 -13.45 16.08 -30.08
N ARG A 46 -14.36 16.94 -30.58
CA ARG A 46 -15.52 16.51 -31.41
C ARG A 46 -15.19 16.20 -32.83
N LEU A 47 -14.18 16.83 -33.42
CA LEU A 47 -13.83 16.69 -34.83
C LEU A 47 -13.17 15.32 -35.15
N ASN A 48 -12.36 14.77 -34.25
CA ASN A 48 -11.68 13.49 -34.44
C ASN A 48 -11.86 12.57 -33.20
N ARG A 49 -13.10 12.19 -32.90
CA ARG A 49 -13.50 11.50 -31.67
C ARG A 49 -12.72 10.22 -31.39
N LEU A 50 -12.46 9.38 -32.38
CA LEU A 50 -11.75 8.11 -32.19
C LEU A 50 -10.28 8.32 -31.81
N ARG A 51 -9.57 9.25 -32.43
CA ARG A 51 -8.14 9.49 -32.19
C ARG A 51 -7.92 10.16 -30.82
N THR A 52 -8.71 11.20 -30.53
CA THR A 52 -8.65 11.89 -29.23
C THR A 52 -9.08 10.96 -28.11
N GLY A 53 -10.10 10.13 -28.34
CA GLY A 53 -10.52 9.12 -27.38
C GLY A 53 -9.43 8.08 -27.07
N LEU A 54 -8.75 7.54 -28.08
CA LEU A 54 -7.64 6.61 -27.92
C LEU A 54 -6.44 7.24 -27.20
N THR A 55 -6.15 8.51 -27.50
CA THR A 55 -5.09 9.27 -26.81
C THR A 55 -5.41 9.48 -25.35
N LEU A 56 -6.62 9.97 -25.04
CA LEU A 56 -7.07 10.15 -23.68
C LEU A 56 -7.12 8.82 -22.92
N LEU A 57 -7.52 7.74 -23.58
CA LEU A 57 -7.56 6.40 -22.98
C LEU A 57 -6.18 5.97 -22.48
N GLY A 58 -5.11 6.23 -23.24
CA GLY A 58 -3.73 5.95 -22.81
C GLY A 58 -3.35 6.71 -21.53
N ILE A 59 -3.72 7.99 -21.42
CA ILE A 59 -3.49 8.79 -20.22
C ILE A 59 -4.35 8.31 -19.06
N ILE A 60 -5.63 8.05 -19.30
CA ILE A 60 -6.59 7.57 -18.30
C ILE A 60 -6.09 6.26 -17.70
N ILE A 61 -5.72 5.28 -18.53
CA ILE A 61 -5.19 3.99 -18.08
C ILE A 61 -3.88 4.19 -17.32
N GLY A 62 -2.95 5.02 -17.84
CA GLY A 62 -1.69 5.31 -17.18
C GLY A 62 -1.87 5.90 -15.78
N VAL A 63 -2.71 6.91 -15.64
CA VAL A 63 -3.01 7.57 -14.35
C VAL A 63 -3.75 6.63 -13.41
N ALA A 64 -4.77 5.90 -13.89
CA ALA A 64 -5.50 4.92 -13.08
C ALA A 64 -4.56 3.83 -12.56
N SER A 65 -3.65 3.33 -13.40
CA SER A 65 -2.64 2.35 -13.01
C SER A 65 -1.70 2.87 -11.91
N VAL A 66 -1.25 4.14 -12.00
CA VAL A 66 -0.43 4.78 -10.95
C VAL A 66 -1.18 4.81 -9.62
N ILE A 67 -2.45 5.20 -9.62
CA ILE A 67 -3.26 5.27 -8.39
C ILE A 67 -3.46 3.89 -7.78
N VAL A 68 -3.87 2.90 -8.58
CA VAL A 68 -4.08 1.53 -8.09
C VAL A 68 -2.77 0.97 -7.55
N MET A 69 -1.64 1.17 -8.25
CA MET A 69 -0.32 0.73 -7.82
C MET A 69 0.06 1.33 -6.45
N LEU A 70 -0.05 2.65 -6.30
CA LEU A 70 0.30 3.33 -5.04
C LEU A 70 -0.64 2.90 -3.91
N ALA A 71 -1.94 2.74 -4.18
CA ALA A 71 -2.92 2.32 -3.18
C ALA A 71 -2.70 0.86 -2.73
N VAL A 72 -2.37 -0.07 -3.64
CA VAL A 72 -2.01 -1.45 -3.30
C VAL A 72 -0.69 -1.48 -2.51
N GLY A 73 0.33 -0.74 -2.96
CA GLY A 73 1.62 -0.68 -2.30
C GLY A 73 1.51 -0.19 -0.85
N GLN A 74 0.80 0.92 -0.63
CA GLN A 74 0.55 1.46 0.72
C GLN A 74 -0.34 0.54 1.56
N GLY A 75 -1.43 0.02 1.00
CA GLY A 75 -2.33 -0.88 1.71
C GLY A 75 -1.65 -2.18 2.13
N SER A 76 -0.81 -2.76 1.27
CA SER A 76 -0.01 -3.93 1.60
C SER A 76 1.00 -3.64 2.70
N GLN A 77 1.66 -2.48 2.66
CA GLN A 77 2.61 -2.06 3.69
C GLN A 77 1.92 -1.87 5.05
N GLU A 78 0.77 -1.19 5.08
CA GLU A 78 -0.02 -1.00 6.30
C GLU A 78 -0.50 -2.34 6.88
N LYS A 79 -0.96 -3.26 6.03
CA LYS A 79 -1.37 -4.59 6.43
C LYS A 79 -0.21 -5.38 7.04
N VAL A 80 0.94 -5.41 6.38
CA VAL A 80 2.16 -6.05 6.88
C VAL A 80 2.56 -5.45 8.23
N LEU A 81 2.60 -4.12 8.37
CA LEU A 81 2.93 -3.45 9.64
C LEU A 81 1.93 -3.81 10.75
N ALA A 82 0.64 -3.86 10.46
CA ALA A 82 -0.39 -4.23 11.43
C ALA A 82 -0.25 -5.70 11.89
N GLU A 83 -0.01 -6.61 10.96
CA GLU A 83 0.28 -8.03 11.27
C GLU A 83 1.57 -8.16 12.09
N MET A 84 2.60 -7.39 11.77
CA MET A 84 3.85 -7.33 12.49
C MET A 84 3.68 -6.95 13.97
N GLN A 85 2.89 -5.93 14.25
CA GLN A 85 2.60 -5.51 15.63
C GLN A 85 1.86 -6.60 16.42
N THR A 86 1.11 -7.44 15.72
CA THR A 86 0.29 -8.50 16.32
C THR A 86 1.11 -9.74 16.70
N PHE A 87 2.15 -10.10 15.95
CA PHE A 87 2.89 -11.36 16.13
C PHE A 87 4.25 -11.24 16.83
N GLY A 88 4.61 -10.05 17.33
CA GLY A 88 5.88 -9.85 18.02
C GLY A 88 7.08 -9.90 17.06
N LEU A 89 7.42 -8.73 16.52
CA LEU A 89 8.51 -8.53 15.54
C LEU A 89 9.88 -9.04 15.96
N ARG A 90 10.12 -9.07 17.26
CA ARG A 90 11.40 -9.44 17.86
C ARG A 90 11.50 -10.93 18.16
N THR A 91 10.62 -11.77 17.55
CA THR A 91 10.55 -13.19 17.86
C THR A 91 11.18 -14.03 16.74
N ILE A 92 12.07 -14.91 17.12
CA ILE A 92 12.62 -16.00 16.32
C ILE A 92 11.98 -17.29 16.81
N TYR A 93 11.39 -18.05 15.91
CA TYR A 93 10.81 -19.36 16.21
C TYR A 93 11.76 -20.44 15.76
N ILE A 94 12.02 -21.42 16.60
CA ILE A 94 12.84 -22.59 16.34
C ILE A 94 11.92 -23.80 16.40
N PHE A 95 11.77 -24.51 15.30
CA PHE A 95 10.91 -25.68 15.17
C PHE A 95 11.78 -26.93 14.95
N ARG A 96 11.28 -28.06 15.42
CA ARG A 96 11.83 -29.36 15.01
C ARG A 96 11.60 -29.53 13.51
N GLU A 97 12.63 -29.87 12.74
CA GLU A 97 12.50 -30.17 11.32
C GLU A 97 11.94 -31.56 11.12
N TRP A 98 10.90 -31.69 10.28
CA TRP A 98 10.42 -33.00 9.85
C TRP A 98 11.30 -33.46 8.70
N LEU A 99 12.37 -34.21 9.05
CA LEU A 99 13.21 -34.87 8.06
C LEU A 99 12.44 -36.09 7.50
N SER A 100 12.63 -36.36 6.22
CA SER A 100 12.02 -37.52 5.54
C SER A 100 12.28 -38.85 6.29
N ASP A 101 11.42 -39.82 6.09
CA ASP A 101 11.21 -41.13 6.76
C ASP A 101 12.42 -41.90 7.32
N THR A 102 13.65 -41.57 6.95
CA THR A 102 14.85 -42.30 7.34
C THR A 102 15.70 -41.64 8.43
N GLN A 103 15.45 -40.39 8.77
CA GLN A 103 16.22 -39.65 9.79
C GLN A 103 15.32 -38.89 10.75
N GLN A 104 15.05 -39.45 11.91
CA GLN A 104 14.34 -38.76 12.96
C GLN A 104 15.18 -37.57 13.48
N ALA A 105 14.63 -36.34 13.41
CA ALA A 105 15.21 -35.18 14.06
C ALA A 105 15.18 -35.39 15.58
N ARG A 106 16.23 -34.97 16.26
CA ARG A 106 16.27 -34.95 17.71
C ARG A 106 15.19 -33.99 18.24
N ALA A 107 14.49 -34.42 19.27
CA ALA A 107 13.51 -33.55 19.92
C ALA A 107 14.20 -32.35 20.57
N LEU A 108 13.59 -31.19 20.43
CA LEU A 108 14.00 -30.00 21.16
C LEU A 108 13.75 -30.24 22.66
N SER A 109 14.67 -29.78 23.51
CA SER A 109 14.67 -30.04 24.94
C SER A 109 14.81 -28.76 25.76
N MET A 110 14.53 -28.83 27.07
CA MET A 110 14.77 -27.72 28.00
C MET A 110 16.24 -27.31 28.06
N ALA A 111 17.17 -28.25 27.83
CA ALA A 111 18.60 -27.96 27.76
C ALA A 111 18.95 -27.10 26.52
N ASP A 112 18.19 -27.20 25.43
CA ASP A 112 18.35 -26.38 24.24
C ASP A 112 17.81 -24.96 24.48
N VAL A 113 16.69 -24.84 25.23
CA VAL A 113 16.19 -23.54 25.69
C VAL A 113 17.23 -22.81 26.53
N ALA A 114 17.84 -23.52 27.50
CA ALA A 114 18.90 -22.97 28.34
C ALA A 114 20.13 -22.54 27.54
N ALA A 115 20.52 -23.31 26.53
CA ALA A 115 21.63 -22.97 25.65
C ALA A 115 21.32 -21.74 24.76
N VAL A 116 20.13 -21.66 24.21
CA VAL A 116 19.67 -20.52 23.40
C VAL A 116 19.57 -19.26 24.24
N GLN A 117 19.12 -19.36 25.50
CA GLN A 117 19.05 -18.22 26.44
C GLN A 117 20.42 -17.56 26.66
N GLN A 118 21.53 -18.29 26.52
CA GLN A 118 22.89 -17.78 26.68
C GLN A 118 23.44 -17.08 25.41
N VAL A 119 22.73 -17.14 24.29
CA VAL A 119 23.18 -16.51 23.05
C VAL A 119 23.10 -14.99 23.19
N PRO A 120 24.14 -14.24 22.75
CA PRO A 120 24.10 -12.78 22.75
C PRO A 120 22.89 -12.25 22.02
N ASN A 121 22.35 -11.10 22.50
CA ASN A 121 21.14 -10.46 21.99
C ASN A 121 19.82 -11.20 22.25
N VAL A 122 19.84 -12.41 22.81
CA VAL A 122 18.63 -13.07 23.29
C VAL A 122 18.16 -12.40 24.58
N GLU A 123 16.91 -11.93 24.58
CA GLU A 123 16.24 -11.39 25.76
C GLU A 123 15.60 -12.53 26.57
N GLN A 124 14.84 -13.37 25.89
CA GLN A 124 14.10 -14.48 26.48
C GLN A 124 13.96 -15.64 25.50
N ALA A 125 14.23 -16.85 25.98
CA ALA A 125 13.89 -18.10 25.29
C ALA A 125 12.80 -18.83 26.06
N SER A 126 11.72 -19.20 25.40
CA SER A 126 10.54 -19.83 26.01
C SER A 126 10.25 -21.17 25.33
N PRO A 127 10.15 -22.27 26.10
CA PRO A 127 9.75 -23.57 25.58
C PRO A 127 8.27 -23.57 25.21
N VAL A 128 7.90 -24.28 24.16
CA VAL A 128 6.51 -24.48 23.78
C VAL A 128 6.27 -25.94 23.40
N ILE A 129 5.18 -26.50 23.97
CA ILE A 129 4.63 -27.80 23.59
C ILE A 129 3.26 -27.51 22.98
N ASP A 130 3.10 -27.76 21.67
CA ASP A 130 1.83 -27.61 20.99
C ASP A 130 1.20 -28.98 20.75
N GLN A 131 -0.11 -29.07 20.99
CA GLN A 131 -0.92 -30.23 20.66
C GLN A 131 -2.20 -29.79 19.96
N ASN A 132 -2.38 -30.21 18.74
CA ASN A 132 -3.54 -29.88 17.95
C ASN A 132 -4.70 -30.82 18.22
N GLY A 133 -5.91 -30.26 18.20
CA GLY A 133 -7.13 -31.06 18.23
C GLY A 133 -7.48 -31.65 19.58
N ILE A 134 -7.00 -31.08 20.70
CA ILE A 134 -7.39 -31.51 22.04
C ILE A 134 -8.87 -31.20 22.29
N ILE A 135 -9.53 -32.07 23.03
CA ILE A 135 -10.92 -31.87 23.43
C ILE A 135 -10.97 -31.13 24.76
N VAL A 136 -11.67 -30.01 24.79
CA VAL A 136 -11.90 -29.22 26.00
C VAL A 136 -13.41 -29.18 26.30
N ARG A 137 -13.76 -29.36 27.60
CA ARG A 137 -15.15 -29.45 28.04
C ARG A 137 -15.43 -28.52 29.21
N HIS A 138 -16.60 -27.91 29.21
CA HIS A 138 -17.16 -27.17 30.34
C HIS A 138 -18.66 -27.42 30.41
N GLY A 139 -19.12 -28.06 31.51
CA GLY A 139 -20.51 -28.53 31.61
C GLY A 139 -20.88 -29.46 30.46
N ASN A 140 -21.94 -29.12 29.72
CA ASN A 140 -22.40 -29.86 28.56
C ASN A 140 -21.77 -29.41 27.23
N ARG A 141 -20.88 -28.44 27.24
CA ARG A 141 -20.25 -27.93 26.03
C ARG A 141 -18.89 -28.57 25.81
N THR A 142 -18.66 -28.99 24.59
CA THR A 142 -17.40 -29.61 24.15
C THR A 142 -16.87 -28.89 22.93
N LEU A 143 -15.55 -28.63 22.92
CA LEU A 143 -14.88 -27.99 21.81
C LEU A 143 -13.59 -28.73 21.49
N ARG A 144 -13.32 -28.94 20.22
CA ARG A 144 -12.01 -29.35 19.74
C ARG A 144 -11.17 -28.12 19.45
N THR A 145 -10.03 -27.98 20.12
CA THR A 145 -9.19 -26.79 20.08
C THR A 145 -7.70 -27.17 20.12
N ASN A 146 -6.81 -26.20 20.09
CA ASN A 146 -5.38 -26.42 20.20
C ASN A 146 -4.90 -26.13 21.63
N LEU A 147 -3.93 -26.91 22.09
CA LEU A 147 -3.22 -26.68 23.33
C LEU A 147 -1.85 -26.07 23.03
N SER A 148 -1.50 -25.01 23.72
CA SER A 148 -0.14 -24.45 23.72
C SER A 148 0.36 -24.37 25.15
N ALA A 149 1.30 -25.23 25.48
CA ALA A 149 1.90 -25.22 26.81
C ALA A 149 3.21 -24.43 26.77
N THR A 150 3.34 -23.44 27.64
CA THR A 150 4.47 -22.50 27.59
C THR A 150 4.77 -21.89 28.96
N THR A 151 5.63 -20.88 29.02
CA THR A 151 5.99 -20.15 30.23
C THR A 151 5.27 -18.79 30.31
N ARG A 152 5.30 -18.16 31.48
CA ARG A 152 4.70 -16.83 31.76
C ARG A 152 5.14 -15.73 30.77
N HIS A 153 6.31 -15.87 30.17
CA HIS A 153 6.89 -14.88 29.27
C HIS A 153 6.26 -14.87 27.85
N PHE A 154 5.40 -15.85 27.53
CA PHE A 154 4.81 -15.99 26.20
C PHE A 154 3.99 -14.77 25.76
N ALA A 155 3.24 -14.20 26.72
CA ALA A 155 2.36 -13.09 26.43
C ALA A 155 3.15 -11.83 26.03
N GLN A 156 4.28 -11.59 26.68
CA GLN A 156 5.20 -10.51 26.35
C GLN A 156 5.93 -10.80 25.02
N ALA A 157 6.37 -12.05 24.84
CA ALA A 157 7.04 -12.50 23.61
C ALA A 157 6.16 -12.31 22.37
N LEU A 158 4.88 -12.61 22.49
CA LEU A 158 3.91 -12.52 21.40
C LEU A 158 3.12 -11.21 21.37
N ASN A 159 3.44 -10.24 22.25
CA ASN A 159 2.66 -9.02 22.42
C ASN A 159 1.14 -9.31 22.53
N TRP A 160 0.78 -10.27 23.39
CA TRP A 160 -0.58 -10.74 23.54
C TRP A 160 -1.13 -10.48 24.95
N PRO A 161 -1.87 -9.38 25.14
CA PRO A 161 -2.39 -9.02 26.45
C PRO A 161 -3.59 -9.88 26.84
N VAL A 162 -3.86 -9.93 28.13
CA VAL A 162 -5.07 -10.51 28.71
C VAL A 162 -6.21 -9.50 28.64
N SER A 163 -7.39 -9.96 28.25
CA SER A 163 -8.62 -9.17 28.28
C SER A 163 -9.37 -9.27 29.60
N GLN A 164 -9.27 -10.42 30.28
CA GLN A 164 -9.90 -10.67 31.59
C GLN A 164 -9.01 -11.57 32.45
N GLY A 165 -8.92 -11.32 33.73
CA GLY A 165 -8.13 -12.13 34.67
C GLY A 165 -6.64 -11.78 34.70
N THR A 166 -5.79 -12.77 34.92
CA THR A 166 -4.34 -12.65 35.08
C THR A 166 -3.58 -13.56 34.14
N LEU A 167 -2.32 -13.22 33.84
CA LEU A 167 -1.39 -14.11 33.10
C LEU A 167 -0.85 -15.20 34.05
N LEU A 168 -0.17 -16.20 33.41
CA LEU A 168 0.63 -17.18 34.16
C LEU A 168 1.70 -16.48 34.99
N ASP A 169 1.91 -16.94 36.21
CA ASP A 169 2.92 -16.42 37.12
C ASP A 169 4.04 -17.44 37.40
N THR A 170 4.99 -17.06 38.24
CA THR A 170 6.12 -17.93 38.62
C THR A 170 5.67 -19.14 39.43
N GLU A 171 4.64 -18.95 40.30
CA GLU A 171 4.13 -20.03 41.15
C GLU A 171 3.37 -21.07 40.34
N ASP A 172 2.66 -20.63 39.29
CA ASP A 172 1.96 -21.52 38.36
C ASP A 172 2.92 -22.50 37.66
N GLU A 173 4.10 -22.01 37.32
CA GLU A 173 5.14 -22.82 36.66
C GLU A 173 5.84 -23.73 37.67
N HIS A 174 6.26 -23.20 38.83
CA HIS A 174 7.04 -23.93 39.81
C HIS A 174 6.22 -25.05 40.45
N ASP A 175 4.97 -24.76 40.85
CA ASP A 175 4.09 -25.69 41.54
C ASP A 175 3.30 -26.60 40.62
N LEU A 176 3.55 -26.53 39.28
CA LEU A 176 2.82 -27.27 38.28
C LEU A 176 1.31 -27.11 38.39
N ARG A 177 0.86 -25.87 38.66
CA ARG A 177 -0.55 -25.56 38.91
C ARG A 177 -1.39 -25.85 37.69
N LYS A 178 -2.59 -26.40 37.94
CA LYS A 178 -3.56 -26.68 36.88
C LYS A 178 -4.36 -25.43 36.54
N VAL A 179 -3.69 -24.46 35.92
CA VAL A 179 -4.29 -23.19 35.48
C VAL A 179 -4.27 -23.10 33.98
N ALA A 180 -5.26 -22.39 33.40
CA ALA A 180 -5.38 -22.23 31.97
C ALA A 180 -5.78 -20.80 31.61
N LEU A 181 -5.24 -20.33 30.48
CA LEU A 181 -5.70 -19.14 29.78
C LEU A 181 -6.46 -19.57 28.51
N LEU A 182 -7.53 -18.87 28.19
CA LEU A 182 -8.36 -19.19 27.03
C LEU A 182 -8.18 -18.15 25.93
N GLY A 183 -8.03 -18.60 24.71
CA GLY A 183 -8.25 -17.76 23.56
C GLY A 183 -9.72 -17.36 23.40
N GLU A 184 -10.00 -16.23 22.80
CA GLU A 184 -11.35 -15.65 22.75
C GLU A 184 -12.38 -16.56 22.07
N ARG A 185 -11.97 -17.33 21.05
CA ARG A 185 -12.85 -18.29 20.38
C ARG A 185 -13.25 -19.44 21.30
N VAL A 186 -12.31 -19.96 22.07
CA VAL A 186 -12.56 -21.02 23.07
C VAL A 186 -13.48 -20.50 24.17
N ARG A 187 -13.23 -19.29 24.66
CA ARG A 187 -14.09 -18.63 25.64
C ARG A 187 -15.54 -18.55 25.14
N LYS A 188 -15.75 -18.02 23.93
CA LYS A 188 -17.10 -17.89 23.35
C LYS A 188 -17.80 -19.22 23.16
N ALA A 189 -17.07 -20.24 22.73
CA ALA A 189 -17.63 -21.58 22.49
C ALA A 189 -18.06 -22.27 23.79
N LEU A 190 -17.25 -22.20 24.85
CA LEU A 190 -17.51 -22.90 26.11
C LEU A 190 -18.45 -22.13 27.06
N PHE A 191 -18.32 -20.80 27.12
CA PHE A 191 -19.04 -19.97 28.10
C PHE A 191 -20.12 -19.08 27.50
N GLY A 192 -20.14 -18.90 26.16
CA GLY A 192 -21.03 -17.96 25.47
C GLY A 192 -20.53 -16.52 25.55
N ALA A 193 -21.39 -15.58 25.14
CA ALA A 193 -20.98 -14.16 25.01
C ALA A 193 -20.70 -13.45 26.35
N HIS A 194 -21.46 -13.79 27.41
CA HIS A 194 -21.48 -13.03 28.67
C HIS A 194 -21.22 -13.90 29.92
N GLY A 195 -20.77 -15.15 29.76
CA GLY A 195 -20.51 -16.03 30.90
C GLY A 195 -19.32 -15.58 31.74
N GLN A 196 -19.41 -15.73 33.06
CA GLN A 196 -18.26 -15.59 33.95
C GLN A 196 -17.29 -16.75 33.68
N VAL A 197 -16.04 -16.44 33.38
CA VAL A 197 -15.06 -17.40 32.88
C VAL A 197 -13.91 -17.60 33.87
N VAL A 198 -13.40 -16.48 34.42
CA VAL A 198 -12.28 -16.53 35.38
C VAL A 198 -12.72 -17.21 36.66
N GLY A 199 -11.92 -18.16 37.12
CA GLY A 199 -12.18 -18.98 38.32
C GLY A 199 -12.95 -20.27 38.03
N GLN A 200 -13.54 -20.42 36.83
CA GLN A 200 -14.26 -21.64 36.43
C GLN A 200 -13.29 -22.77 36.10
N GLU A 201 -13.79 -24.00 36.20
CA GLU A 201 -13.02 -25.20 35.86
C GLU A 201 -13.40 -25.73 34.48
N ILE A 202 -12.42 -26.09 33.69
CA ILE A 202 -12.55 -26.74 32.43
C ILE A 202 -11.80 -28.07 32.39
N LEU A 203 -12.28 -29.04 31.66
CA LEU A 203 -11.55 -30.30 31.42
C LEU A 203 -10.79 -30.17 30.11
N VAL A 204 -9.44 -30.16 30.19
CA VAL A 204 -8.55 -30.23 29.04
C VAL A 204 -8.15 -31.70 28.88
N GLY A 205 -8.63 -32.34 27.80
CA GLY A 205 -8.62 -33.80 27.73
C GLY A 205 -9.45 -34.36 28.90
N ASN A 206 -8.80 -35.03 29.84
CA ASN A 206 -9.42 -35.59 31.04
C ASN A 206 -8.91 -34.93 32.37
N VAL A 207 -8.14 -33.85 32.26
CA VAL A 207 -7.53 -33.17 33.40
C VAL A 207 -8.23 -31.85 33.69
N PRO A 208 -8.68 -31.60 34.93
CA PRO A 208 -9.29 -30.33 35.30
C PRO A 208 -8.25 -29.23 35.41
N PHE A 209 -8.54 -28.07 34.77
CA PHE A 209 -7.78 -26.83 34.83
C PHE A 209 -8.68 -25.67 35.27
N ARG A 210 -8.18 -24.80 36.14
CA ARG A 210 -8.89 -23.58 36.51
C ARG A 210 -8.55 -22.47 35.53
N VAL A 211 -9.55 -21.84 34.97
CA VAL A 211 -9.36 -20.67 34.08
C VAL A 211 -8.94 -19.46 34.93
N ILE A 212 -7.77 -18.89 34.68
CA ILE A 212 -7.24 -17.70 35.37
C ILE A 212 -7.37 -16.44 34.52
N GLY A 213 -7.56 -16.57 33.20
CA GLY A 213 -7.74 -15.42 32.34
C GLY A 213 -8.17 -15.78 30.92
N VAL A 214 -8.51 -14.73 30.18
CA VAL A 214 -8.87 -14.79 28.76
C VAL A 214 -7.97 -13.85 27.99
N MET A 215 -7.40 -14.33 26.92
CA MET A 215 -6.53 -13.53 26.05
C MET A 215 -7.35 -12.56 25.20
N ALA A 216 -6.79 -11.38 24.92
CA ALA A 216 -7.40 -10.45 23.99
C ALA A 216 -7.52 -11.06 22.58
N PRO A 217 -8.60 -10.79 21.83
CA PRO A 217 -8.74 -11.30 20.49
C PRO A 217 -7.62 -10.77 19.59
N LYS A 218 -7.00 -11.67 18.82
CA LYS A 218 -6.01 -11.33 17.82
C LYS A 218 -6.57 -11.60 16.42
N PRO A 219 -6.30 -10.74 15.43
CA PRO A 219 -6.61 -11.05 14.05
C PRO A 219 -5.81 -12.29 13.62
N ALA A 220 -6.50 -13.26 13.01
CA ALA A 220 -5.87 -14.43 12.43
C ALA A 220 -5.67 -14.17 10.93
N PRO A 221 -4.42 -14.24 10.41
CA PRO A 221 -4.17 -14.04 8.98
C PRO A 221 -4.78 -15.16 8.15
N PHE A 222 -4.84 -16.36 8.70
CA PHE A 222 -5.47 -17.54 8.09
C PHE A 222 -6.39 -18.24 9.09
N PRO A 223 -7.52 -18.82 8.64
CA PRO A 223 -8.42 -19.56 9.53
C PRO A 223 -7.79 -20.75 10.24
N GLU A 224 -6.74 -21.33 9.63
CA GLU A 224 -6.00 -22.47 10.16
C GLU A 224 -5.06 -22.09 11.30
N ASP A 225 -4.56 -20.83 11.30
CA ASP A 225 -3.65 -20.27 12.31
C ASP A 225 -4.36 -19.38 13.33
N ASP A 226 -5.65 -19.67 13.60
CA ASP A 226 -6.43 -18.90 14.56
C ASP A 226 -5.93 -19.09 15.99
N VAL A 227 -5.02 -18.21 16.41
CA VAL A 227 -4.49 -18.17 17.77
C VAL A 227 -5.57 -17.97 18.84
N ASN A 228 -6.75 -17.48 18.48
CA ASN A 228 -7.89 -17.38 19.39
C ASN A 228 -8.52 -18.74 19.71
N ASN A 229 -8.22 -19.78 18.90
CA ASN A 229 -8.70 -21.14 19.08
C ASN A 229 -7.68 -22.02 19.80
N GLN A 230 -7.22 -21.58 20.97
CA GLN A 230 -6.29 -22.36 21.78
C GLN A 230 -6.52 -22.18 23.28
N VAL A 231 -6.06 -23.18 24.04
CA VAL A 231 -5.92 -23.15 25.49
C VAL A 231 -4.44 -23.11 25.82
N ILE A 232 -4.05 -22.19 26.70
CA ILE A 232 -2.65 -21.99 27.10
C ILE A 232 -2.52 -22.43 28.54
N VAL A 233 -1.52 -23.28 28.81
CA VAL A 233 -1.24 -23.83 30.15
C VAL A 233 0.25 -23.78 30.46
N PRO A 234 0.67 -23.88 31.76
CA PRO A 234 2.08 -23.99 32.10
C PRO A 234 2.72 -25.23 31.49
N VAL A 235 3.91 -25.08 30.89
CA VAL A 235 4.61 -26.15 30.15
C VAL A 235 4.89 -27.39 31.04
N GLY A 236 5.28 -27.17 32.31
CA GLY A 236 5.53 -28.28 33.23
C GLY A 236 4.26 -29.05 33.58
N ALA A 237 3.14 -28.35 33.82
CA ALA A 237 1.86 -29.00 34.09
C ALA A 237 1.35 -29.81 32.90
N ALA A 238 1.52 -29.28 31.68
CA ALA A 238 1.15 -29.99 30.46
C ALA A 238 2.01 -31.23 30.23
N ALA A 239 3.33 -31.11 30.35
CA ALA A 239 4.26 -32.21 30.15
C ALA A 239 3.96 -33.40 31.07
N VAL A 240 3.69 -33.15 32.34
CA VAL A 240 3.44 -34.22 33.33
C VAL A 240 2.03 -34.80 33.23
N ARG A 241 1.01 -33.97 32.89
CA ARG A 241 -0.41 -34.35 33.07
C ARG A 241 -1.19 -34.58 31.77
N LEU A 242 -0.75 -33.97 30.67
CA LEU A 242 -1.47 -34.02 29.40
C LEU A 242 -0.70 -34.78 28.32
N VAL A 243 0.60 -34.49 28.18
CA VAL A 243 1.41 -34.99 27.06
C VAL A 243 2.22 -36.24 27.44
N GLY A 244 2.67 -36.33 28.70
CA GLY A 244 3.51 -37.43 29.19
C GLY A 244 4.99 -37.35 28.73
N SER A 245 5.39 -36.26 28.06
CA SER A 245 6.76 -36.01 27.66
C SER A 245 7.09 -34.52 27.75
N MET A 246 8.41 -34.21 27.89
CA MET A 246 8.93 -32.84 27.88
C MET A 246 9.59 -32.50 26.52
N GLU A 247 9.21 -33.21 25.46
CA GLU A 247 9.65 -32.88 24.11
C GLU A 247 8.99 -31.60 23.64
N LEU A 248 9.80 -30.62 23.24
CA LEU A 248 9.29 -29.33 22.80
C LEU A 248 8.93 -29.38 21.33
N SER A 249 7.81 -28.76 20.97
CA SER A 249 7.40 -28.56 19.58
C SER A 249 8.19 -27.42 18.94
N ARG A 250 8.44 -26.37 19.74
CA ARG A 250 9.24 -25.21 19.32
C ARG A 250 9.85 -24.47 20.52
N ILE A 251 10.79 -23.57 20.20
CA ILE A 251 11.34 -22.60 21.14
C ILE A 251 11.05 -21.21 20.57
N ASN A 252 10.38 -20.35 21.35
CA ASN A 252 10.16 -18.96 21.01
C ASN A 252 11.29 -18.12 21.62
N VAL A 253 12.01 -17.38 20.79
CA VAL A 253 13.16 -16.57 21.21
C VAL A 253 12.85 -15.11 20.95
N VAL A 254 12.82 -14.29 21.99
CA VAL A 254 12.71 -12.83 21.89
C VAL A 254 14.10 -12.24 21.86
N ILE A 255 14.39 -11.39 20.89
CA ILE A 255 15.66 -10.69 20.77
C ILE A 255 15.56 -9.23 21.21
N ARG A 256 16.64 -8.66 21.75
CA ARG A 256 16.69 -7.27 22.22
C ARG A 256 16.75 -6.28 21.07
N ASP A 257 17.63 -6.51 20.12
CA ASP A 257 17.87 -5.61 18.97
C ASP A 257 17.68 -6.35 17.65
N MET A 258 16.69 -5.89 16.87
CA MET A 258 16.35 -6.45 15.56
C MET A 258 17.44 -6.22 14.50
N ARG A 259 18.29 -5.21 14.67
CA ARG A 259 19.40 -4.94 13.74
C ARG A 259 20.40 -6.08 13.68
N HIS A 260 20.53 -6.81 14.77
CA HIS A 260 21.41 -7.98 14.92
C HIS A 260 20.66 -9.32 14.82
N ALA A 261 19.42 -9.31 14.26
CA ALA A 261 18.59 -10.51 14.17
C ALA A 261 19.26 -11.64 13.37
N ALA A 262 19.90 -11.31 12.25
CA ALA A 262 20.60 -12.30 11.41
C ALA A 262 21.84 -12.90 12.11
N GLU A 263 22.60 -12.08 12.82
CA GLU A 263 23.76 -12.52 13.61
C GLU A 263 23.32 -13.42 14.78
N THR A 264 22.22 -13.03 15.44
CA THR A 264 21.63 -13.81 16.53
C THR A 264 21.13 -15.16 16.03
N GLU A 265 20.45 -15.19 14.88
CA GLU A 265 20.02 -16.42 14.23
C GLU A 265 21.21 -17.33 13.90
N ALA A 266 22.28 -16.79 13.30
CA ALA A 266 23.49 -17.56 13.00
C ALA A 266 24.15 -18.13 14.27
N ALA A 267 24.15 -17.37 15.37
CA ALA A 267 24.67 -17.83 16.66
C ALA A 267 23.79 -18.94 17.26
N ILE A 268 22.47 -18.84 17.17
CA ILE A 268 21.53 -19.89 17.58
C ILE A 268 21.76 -21.15 16.78
N VAL A 269 21.84 -21.04 15.43
CA VAL A 269 22.14 -22.17 14.55
C VAL A 269 23.43 -22.87 14.96
N LYS A 270 24.49 -22.11 15.18
CA LYS A 270 25.80 -22.67 15.61
C LYS A 270 25.69 -23.40 16.96
N THR A 271 25.01 -22.79 17.92
CA THR A 271 24.84 -23.36 19.27
C THR A 271 24.05 -24.66 19.23
N LEU A 272 22.91 -24.69 18.57
CA LEU A 272 22.06 -25.88 18.47
C LEU A 272 22.71 -26.98 17.60
N THR A 273 23.33 -26.63 16.50
CA THR A 273 24.05 -27.61 15.65
C THR A 273 25.20 -28.27 16.41
N ALA A 274 25.94 -27.50 17.22
CA ALA A 274 26.98 -28.07 18.07
C ALA A 274 26.43 -29.05 19.11
N ARG A 275 25.24 -28.80 19.65
CA ARG A 275 24.58 -29.69 20.63
C ARG A 275 23.93 -30.91 20.03
N HIS A 276 23.33 -30.78 18.85
CA HIS A 276 22.65 -31.88 18.16
C HIS A 276 23.58 -32.72 17.28
N GLY A 277 24.78 -32.20 16.96
CA GLY A 277 25.73 -32.81 16.02
C GLY A 277 25.37 -32.60 14.56
N ARG A 278 24.20 -32.08 14.27
CA ARG A 278 23.67 -31.72 12.93
C ARG A 278 22.61 -30.66 13.03
N LYS A 279 22.27 -30.04 11.89
CA LYS A 279 21.14 -29.13 11.79
C LYS A 279 19.86 -29.96 11.52
N ASP A 280 19.05 -30.19 12.54
CA ASP A 280 17.80 -30.94 12.51
C ASP A 280 16.61 -30.11 13.02
N PHE A 281 16.73 -28.82 12.88
CA PHE A 281 15.74 -27.79 13.26
C PHE A 281 15.64 -26.73 12.17
N SER A 282 14.46 -26.14 12.03
CA SER A 282 14.21 -24.98 11.17
C SER A 282 14.04 -23.74 12.02
N ILE A 283 14.42 -22.60 11.47
CA ILE A 283 14.29 -21.30 12.13
C ILE A 283 13.42 -20.40 11.25
N LEU A 284 12.43 -19.79 11.87
CA LEU A 284 11.63 -18.71 11.28
C LEU A 284 11.94 -17.41 12.02
N ASN A 285 12.69 -16.55 11.35
CA ASN A 285 12.98 -15.21 11.83
C ASN A 285 11.89 -14.27 11.32
N GLN A 286 11.01 -13.83 12.22
CA GLN A 286 9.87 -12.97 11.86
C GLN A 286 10.31 -11.64 11.24
N ALA A 287 11.37 -11.04 11.77
CA ALA A 287 11.91 -9.79 11.23
C ALA A 287 12.40 -9.96 9.78
N GLN A 288 13.08 -11.08 9.49
CA GLN A 288 13.59 -11.36 8.16
C GLN A 288 12.46 -11.70 7.17
N ALA A 289 11.47 -12.48 7.59
CA ALA A 289 10.30 -12.81 6.77
C ALA A 289 9.57 -11.54 6.31
N VAL A 290 9.43 -10.60 7.21
CA VAL A 290 8.82 -9.30 6.92
C VAL A 290 9.67 -8.46 5.96
N GLN A 291 10.98 -8.40 6.14
CA GLN A 291 11.87 -7.69 5.21
C GLN A 291 11.78 -8.28 3.80
N GLN A 292 11.72 -9.61 3.67
CA GLN A 292 11.54 -10.28 2.38
C GLN A 292 10.20 -9.92 1.72
N LEU A 293 9.09 -9.90 2.50
CA LEU A 293 7.78 -9.46 2.00
C LEU A 293 7.78 -7.99 1.57
N ALA A 294 8.40 -7.11 2.37
CA ALA A 294 8.54 -5.69 2.02
C ALA A 294 9.36 -5.50 0.74
N GLN A 295 10.42 -6.28 0.55
CA GLN A 295 11.25 -6.24 -0.66
C GLN A 295 10.50 -6.78 -1.87
N ALA A 296 9.75 -7.87 -1.74
CA ALA A 296 8.89 -8.40 -2.80
C ALA A 296 7.83 -7.38 -3.22
N ASN A 297 7.14 -6.75 -2.26
CA ASN A 297 6.17 -5.70 -2.53
C ASN A 297 6.79 -4.49 -3.23
N ARG A 298 8.00 -4.08 -2.83
CA ARG A 298 8.74 -2.99 -3.50
C ARG A 298 9.04 -3.35 -4.95
N THR A 299 9.47 -4.57 -5.22
CA THR A 299 9.75 -5.04 -6.59
C THR A 299 8.48 -5.03 -7.45
N LEU A 300 7.36 -5.53 -6.93
CA LEU A 300 6.06 -5.50 -7.60
C LEU A 300 5.61 -4.05 -7.89
N THR A 301 5.76 -3.16 -6.91
CA THR A 301 5.44 -1.73 -7.07
C THR A 301 6.28 -1.09 -8.18
N LEU A 302 7.58 -1.40 -8.25
CA LEU A 302 8.45 -0.91 -9.32
C LEU A 302 8.04 -1.44 -10.70
N MET A 303 7.70 -2.72 -10.81
CA MET A 303 7.23 -3.32 -12.08
C MET A 303 5.93 -2.67 -12.55
N LEU A 304 4.95 -2.50 -11.66
CA LEU A 304 3.71 -1.81 -11.98
C LEU A 304 3.95 -0.33 -12.35
N GLY A 305 4.90 0.32 -11.68
CA GLY A 305 5.33 1.69 -11.98
C GLY A 305 5.92 1.83 -13.38
N LEU A 306 6.72 0.87 -13.82
CA LEU A 306 7.24 0.83 -15.20
C LEU A 306 6.12 0.67 -16.23
N ILE A 307 5.16 -0.20 -15.99
CA ILE A 307 3.99 -0.39 -16.86
C ILE A 307 3.18 0.92 -16.95
N ALA A 308 2.95 1.58 -15.83
CA ALA A 308 2.27 2.87 -15.79
C ALA A 308 3.05 3.96 -16.56
N ALA A 309 4.38 4.01 -16.40
CA ALA A 309 5.24 4.94 -17.13
C ALA A 309 5.18 4.70 -18.65
N ILE A 310 5.22 3.44 -19.10
CA ILE A 310 5.06 3.09 -20.52
C ILE A 310 3.69 3.53 -21.02
N SER A 311 2.63 3.30 -20.25
CA SER A 311 1.26 3.71 -20.62
C SER A 311 1.14 5.23 -20.76
N LEU A 312 1.74 6.00 -19.84
CA LEU A 312 1.79 7.46 -19.91
C LEU A 312 2.62 7.94 -21.11
N LEU A 313 3.72 7.24 -21.43
CA LEU A 313 4.56 7.56 -22.58
C LEU A 313 3.80 7.37 -23.89
N VAL A 314 3.07 6.26 -24.02
CA VAL A 314 2.20 6.00 -25.20
C VAL A 314 1.09 7.04 -25.30
N GLY A 315 0.42 7.36 -24.18
CA GLY A 315 -0.57 8.42 -24.11
C GLY A 315 0.01 9.79 -24.47
N GLY A 316 1.23 10.10 -24.01
CA GLY A 316 1.95 11.32 -24.35
C GLY A 316 2.28 11.46 -25.84
N ILE A 317 2.74 10.38 -26.48
CA ILE A 317 2.93 10.33 -27.94
C ILE A 317 1.61 10.60 -28.67
N GLY A 318 0.52 10.04 -28.17
CA GLY A 318 -0.82 10.31 -28.68
C GLY A 318 -1.19 11.80 -28.59
N VAL A 319 -0.92 12.45 -27.44
CA VAL A 319 -1.11 13.91 -27.26
C VAL A 319 -0.28 14.69 -28.27
N MET A 320 0.99 14.36 -28.44
CA MET A 320 1.86 14.99 -29.41
C MET A 320 1.27 14.90 -30.83
N ASN A 321 0.78 13.73 -31.22
CA ASN A 321 0.19 13.53 -32.55
C ASN A 321 -1.10 14.36 -32.74
N VAL A 322 -1.97 14.41 -31.73
CA VAL A 322 -3.19 15.24 -31.78
C VAL A 322 -2.84 16.71 -31.89
N MET A 323 -1.86 17.17 -31.09
CA MET A 323 -1.42 18.57 -31.12
C MET A 323 -0.76 18.97 -32.44
N LEU A 324 0.08 18.10 -33.03
CA LEU A 324 0.68 18.34 -34.37
C LEU A 324 -0.39 18.51 -35.45
N MET A 325 -1.44 17.68 -35.39
CA MET A 325 -2.55 17.79 -36.32
C MET A 325 -3.35 19.09 -36.10
N THR A 326 -3.63 19.43 -34.85
CA THR A 326 -4.31 20.68 -34.48
C THR A 326 -3.53 21.91 -34.98
N VAL A 327 -2.20 21.91 -34.89
CA VAL A 327 -1.34 22.97 -35.45
C VAL A 327 -1.49 23.07 -36.94
N ARG A 328 -1.50 21.93 -37.68
CA ARG A 328 -1.68 21.92 -39.12
C ARG A 328 -3.05 22.42 -39.53
N GLU A 329 -4.13 21.99 -38.87
CA GLU A 329 -5.50 22.43 -39.15
C GLU A 329 -5.70 23.94 -38.89
N ARG A 330 -4.95 24.50 -37.90
CA ARG A 330 -5.05 25.91 -37.48
C ARG A 330 -3.91 26.80 -38.02
N THR A 331 -3.10 26.31 -39.00
CA THR A 331 -1.94 27.04 -39.53
C THR A 331 -2.30 28.45 -39.99
N ARG A 332 -3.40 28.61 -40.73
CA ARG A 332 -3.87 29.91 -41.20
C ARG A 332 -4.30 30.85 -40.07
N GLU A 333 -4.98 30.34 -39.05
CA GLU A 333 -5.38 31.11 -37.87
C GLU A 333 -4.15 31.62 -37.11
N ILE A 334 -3.14 30.74 -36.92
CA ILE A 334 -1.87 31.07 -36.27
C ILE A 334 -1.14 32.15 -37.07
N GLY A 335 -1.12 32.01 -38.42
CA GLY A 335 -0.52 32.99 -39.32
C GLY A 335 -1.17 34.37 -39.19
N ILE A 336 -2.51 34.45 -39.16
CA ILE A 336 -3.23 35.72 -38.97
C ILE A 336 -2.87 36.33 -37.61
N ARG A 337 -2.84 35.58 -36.54
CA ARG A 337 -2.47 36.08 -35.18
C ARG A 337 -1.05 36.64 -35.14
N MET A 338 -0.09 35.96 -35.79
CA MET A 338 1.28 36.44 -35.85
C MET A 338 1.41 37.69 -36.76
N ALA A 339 0.68 37.75 -37.89
CA ALA A 339 0.63 38.93 -38.73
C ALA A 339 0.01 40.14 -38.05
N THR A 340 -0.93 39.97 -37.10
CA THR A 340 -1.54 41.00 -36.27
C THR A 340 -0.73 41.34 -35.02
N GLY A 341 0.48 40.78 -34.84
CA GLY A 341 1.42 41.18 -33.78
C GLY A 341 1.54 40.23 -32.56
N ALA A 342 0.96 39.04 -32.62
CA ALA A 342 1.16 38.04 -31.53
C ALA A 342 2.62 37.60 -31.50
N ARG A 343 3.18 37.52 -30.28
CA ARG A 343 4.55 37.06 -30.06
C ARG A 343 4.61 35.54 -30.11
N GLN A 344 5.74 34.98 -30.57
CA GLN A 344 5.98 33.52 -30.54
C GLN A 344 5.74 32.89 -29.14
N ALA A 345 6.11 33.62 -28.09
CA ALA A 345 5.88 33.17 -26.72
C ALA A 345 4.38 33.04 -26.37
N ASP A 346 3.52 33.85 -26.95
CA ASP A 346 2.07 33.81 -26.68
C ASP A 346 1.45 32.57 -27.33
N ILE A 347 1.84 32.28 -28.57
CA ILE A 347 1.44 31.06 -29.28
C ILE A 347 1.95 29.81 -28.55
N LEU A 348 3.24 29.77 -28.17
CA LEU A 348 3.82 28.68 -27.40
C LEU A 348 3.03 28.40 -26.12
N ARG A 349 2.78 29.44 -25.30
CA ARG A 349 2.01 29.32 -24.06
C ARG A 349 0.59 28.82 -24.31
N GLN A 350 -0.08 29.31 -25.30
CA GLN A 350 -1.44 28.91 -25.64
C GLN A 350 -1.51 27.40 -25.92
N PHE A 351 -0.67 26.89 -26.82
CA PHE A 351 -0.66 25.46 -27.18
C PHE A 351 -0.20 24.57 -26.02
N LEU A 352 0.73 25.04 -25.16
CA LEU A 352 1.11 24.32 -23.94
C LEU A 352 -0.05 24.21 -22.95
N VAL A 353 -0.79 25.29 -22.73
CA VAL A 353 -1.98 25.28 -21.87
C VAL A 353 -3.04 24.34 -22.44
N GLU A 354 -3.26 24.35 -23.75
CA GLU A 354 -4.19 23.44 -24.43
C GLU A 354 -3.80 21.96 -24.22
N ALA A 355 -2.50 21.63 -24.34
CA ALA A 355 -1.98 20.28 -24.04
C ALA A 355 -2.15 19.90 -22.57
N MET A 356 -1.84 20.82 -21.64
CA MET A 356 -2.03 20.59 -20.20
C MET A 356 -3.50 20.41 -19.82
N LEU A 357 -4.41 21.15 -20.44
CA LEU A 357 -5.86 20.97 -20.22
C LEU A 357 -6.36 19.62 -20.72
N LEU A 358 -5.91 19.20 -21.92
CA LEU A 358 -6.27 17.90 -22.48
C LEU A 358 -5.82 16.75 -21.56
N THR A 359 -4.53 16.78 -21.14
CA THR A 359 -3.98 15.76 -20.24
C THR A 359 -4.53 15.88 -18.82
N GLY A 360 -4.84 17.08 -18.36
CA GLY A 360 -5.51 17.32 -17.07
C GLY A 360 -6.92 16.72 -17.02
N LEU A 361 -7.69 16.85 -18.11
CA LEU A 361 -8.99 16.17 -18.22
C LEU A 361 -8.84 14.64 -18.21
N GLY A 362 -7.91 14.10 -19.00
CA GLY A 362 -7.56 12.68 -18.97
C GLY A 362 -7.10 12.23 -17.58
N GLY A 363 -6.26 13.05 -16.93
CA GLY A 363 -5.79 12.83 -15.56
C GLY A 363 -6.94 12.79 -14.53
N THR A 364 -7.88 13.73 -14.60
CA THR A 364 -9.04 13.77 -13.68
C THR A 364 -9.91 12.53 -13.85
N VAL A 365 -10.21 12.14 -15.10
CA VAL A 365 -10.97 10.92 -15.37
C VAL A 365 -10.17 9.68 -14.93
N GLY A 366 -8.85 9.66 -15.17
CA GLY A 366 -7.96 8.59 -14.72
C GLY A 366 -7.90 8.46 -13.20
N VAL A 367 -7.82 9.58 -12.46
CA VAL A 367 -7.88 9.60 -10.99
C VAL A 367 -9.22 9.03 -10.50
N SER A 368 -10.33 9.51 -11.05
CA SER A 368 -11.66 9.04 -10.67
C SER A 368 -11.84 7.54 -10.99
N GLY A 369 -11.42 7.11 -12.17
CA GLY A 369 -11.46 5.71 -12.59
C GLY A 369 -10.57 4.82 -11.72
N GLY A 370 -9.34 5.26 -11.41
CA GLY A 370 -8.42 4.55 -10.53
C GLY A 370 -8.96 4.39 -9.11
N LEU A 371 -9.61 5.43 -8.57
CA LEU A 371 -10.27 5.35 -7.26
C LEU A 371 -11.45 4.37 -7.28
N LEU A 372 -12.29 4.40 -8.32
CA LEU A 372 -13.42 3.47 -8.46
C LEU A 372 -12.95 2.01 -8.57
N ILE A 373 -11.95 1.76 -9.41
CA ILE A 373 -11.34 0.42 -9.54
C ILE A 373 -10.75 -0.02 -8.19
N GLY A 374 -10.03 0.86 -7.51
CA GLY A 374 -9.46 0.58 -6.20
C GLY A 374 -10.51 0.27 -5.13
N LEU A 375 -11.64 0.98 -5.11
CA LEU A 375 -12.76 0.68 -4.22
C LEU A 375 -13.35 -0.71 -4.52
N GLY A 376 -13.48 -1.06 -5.80
CA GLY A 376 -13.91 -2.40 -6.21
C GLY A 376 -12.95 -3.50 -5.75
N LEU A 377 -11.64 -3.30 -5.91
CA LEU A 377 -10.60 -4.23 -5.45
C LEU A 377 -10.59 -4.37 -3.92
N LYS A 378 -10.80 -3.27 -3.20
CA LYS A 378 -10.94 -3.29 -1.74
C LYS A 378 -12.13 -4.12 -1.29
N ALA A 379 -13.26 -4.04 -2.00
CA ALA A 379 -14.44 -4.88 -1.72
C ALA A 379 -14.17 -6.39 -1.95
N LEU A 380 -13.22 -6.73 -2.82
CA LEU A 380 -12.74 -8.11 -3.04
C LEU A 380 -11.68 -8.57 -2.01
N GLY A 381 -11.40 -7.76 -0.98
CA GLY A 381 -10.46 -8.11 0.09
C GLY A 381 -8.99 -7.75 -0.17
N ILE A 382 -8.68 -7.07 -1.29
CA ILE A 382 -7.31 -6.62 -1.57
C ILE A 382 -6.99 -5.42 -0.66
N PRO A 383 -5.86 -5.42 0.07
CA PRO A 383 -5.48 -4.31 0.94
C PRO A 383 -5.20 -3.06 0.10
N MET A 384 -6.00 -2.02 0.29
CA MET A 384 -5.91 -0.76 -0.44
C MET A 384 -5.92 0.41 0.54
N ALA A 385 -4.91 1.26 0.45
CA ALA A 385 -4.85 2.54 1.18
C ALA A 385 -4.86 3.70 0.17
N PHE A 386 -5.84 4.57 0.29
CA PHE A 386 -5.96 5.74 -0.58
C PHE A 386 -5.33 6.95 0.09
N SER A 387 -4.32 7.52 -0.56
CA SER A 387 -3.65 8.73 -0.12
C SER A 387 -3.99 9.89 -1.05
N PRO A 388 -4.42 11.05 -0.54
CA PRO A 388 -4.61 12.26 -1.34
C PRO A 388 -3.33 12.68 -2.06
N LEU A 389 -2.17 12.42 -1.45
CA LEU A 389 -0.87 12.68 -2.05
C LEU A 389 -0.63 11.81 -3.29
N ALA A 390 -1.02 10.53 -3.25
CA ALA A 390 -0.92 9.64 -4.40
C ALA A 390 -1.78 10.12 -5.58
N ALA A 391 -3.01 10.59 -5.30
CA ALA A 391 -3.87 11.17 -6.32
C ALA A 391 -3.28 12.46 -6.91
N ALA A 392 -2.70 13.34 -6.09
CA ALA A 392 -2.03 14.56 -6.53
C ALA A 392 -0.78 14.25 -7.38
N MET A 393 0.03 13.26 -6.99
CA MET A 393 1.19 12.82 -7.78
C MET A 393 0.77 12.24 -9.13
N ALA A 394 -0.24 11.38 -9.17
CA ALA A 394 -0.74 10.78 -10.40
C ALA A 394 -1.29 11.85 -11.37
N PHE A 395 -2.05 12.82 -10.86
CA PHE A 395 -2.51 13.98 -11.62
C PHE A 395 -1.33 14.85 -12.11
N GLY A 396 -0.35 15.11 -11.25
CA GLY A 396 0.87 15.83 -11.61
C GLY A 396 1.65 15.16 -12.73
N CYS A 397 1.76 13.84 -12.72
CA CYS A 397 2.37 13.05 -13.80
C CYS A 397 1.61 13.22 -15.14
N ALA A 398 0.26 13.25 -15.10
CA ALA A 398 -0.53 13.49 -16.32
C ALA A 398 -0.26 14.89 -16.91
N VAL A 399 -0.26 15.92 -16.07
CA VAL A 399 0.02 17.30 -16.51
C VAL A 399 1.47 17.44 -17.01
N ALA A 400 2.44 16.83 -16.34
CA ALA A 400 3.83 16.81 -16.77
C ALA A 400 3.98 16.12 -18.13
N THR A 401 3.29 15.01 -18.37
CA THR A 401 3.24 14.31 -19.67
C THR A 401 2.70 15.24 -20.74
N GLY A 402 1.61 15.97 -20.47
CA GLY A 402 1.06 16.98 -21.38
C GLY A 402 2.05 18.10 -21.71
N MET A 403 2.78 18.56 -20.73
CA MET A 403 3.80 19.61 -20.89
C MET A 403 4.98 19.11 -21.75
N ILE A 404 5.50 17.93 -21.45
CA ILE A 404 6.66 17.35 -22.16
C ILE A 404 6.30 17.06 -23.63
N PHE A 405 5.22 16.34 -23.87
CA PHE A 405 4.83 15.93 -25.22
C PHE A 405 4.10 17.04 -26.02
N GLY A 406 3.49 18.01 -25.34
CA GLY A 406 2.90 19.19 -25.95
C GLY A 406 3.91 20.26 -26.35
N PHE A 407 5.12 20.25 -25.77
CA PHE A 407 6.14 21.27 -26.02
C PHE A 407 6.61 21.31 -27.47
N MET A 408 6.87 20.15 -28.08
CA MET A 408 7.37 20.08 -29.45
C MET A 408 6.37 20.63 -30.47
N PRO A 409 5.08 20.21 -30.47
CA PRO A 409 4.05 20.81 -31.33
C PRO A 409 3.85 22.32 -31.07
N ALA A 410 3.82 22.71 -29.82
CA ALA A 410 3.65 24.13 -29.44
C ALA A 410 4.81 25.00 -29.96
N ARG A 411 6.04 24.48 -29.91
CA ARG A 411 7.23 25.16 -30.48
C ARG A 411 7.17 25.24 -31.98
N GLN A 412 6.67 24.20 -32.66
CA GLN A 412 6.46 24.24 -34.13
C GLN A 412 5.43 25.29 -34.51
N ALA A 413 4.29 25.35 -33.80
CA ALA A 413 3.29 26.39 -34.01
C ALA A 413 3.85 27.81 -33.83
N ALA A 414 4.66 28.04 -32.78
CA ALA A 414 5.28 29.33 -32.51
C ALA A 414 6.33 29.78 -33.54
N ARG A 415 6.87 28.86 -34.33
CA ARG A 415 7.92 29.13 -35.34
C ARG A 415 7.40 29.15 -36.78
N LEU A 416 6.08 29.08 -36.97
CA LEU A 416 5.48 29.19 -38.31
C LEU A 416 5.82 30.56 -38.91
N ASP A 417 6.14 30.57 -40.22
CA ASP A 417 6.28 31.80 -41.00
C ASP A 417 4.89 32.36 -41.34
N PRO A 418 4.55 33.58 -40.90
CA PRO A 418 3.23 34.16 -41.15
C PRO A 418 2.89 34.23 -42.65
N VAL A 419 3.87 34.50 -43.50
CA VAL A 419 3.67 34.65 -44.94
C VAL A 419 3.31 33.31 -45.57
N ARG A 420 4.05 32.25 -45.26
CA ARG A 420 3.76 30.89 -45.74
C ARG A 420 2.44 30.34 -45.15
N ALA A 421 2.19 30.61 -43.88
CA ALA A 421 0.94 30.19 -43.26
C ALA A 421 -0.31 30.80 -43.86
N LEU A 422 -0.22 32.02 -44.44
CA LEU A 422 -1.32 32.70 -45.14
C LEU A 422 -1.42 32.27 -46.62
N ALA A 423 -0.29 31.91 -47.26
CA ALA A 423 -0.28 31.45 -48.65
C ALA A 423 -0.85 30.01 -48.81
N GLY A 424 -1.02 29.25 -47.71
CA GLY A 424 -1.58 27.89 -47.77
C GLY A 424 -0.61 26.85 -48.32
N GLU A 425 0.71 27.13 -48.30
CA GLU A 425 1.79 26.23 -48.65
C GLU A 425 2.42 25.53 -47.44
#